data_ecf844e3c33b196cdeca34af12531523
#
_entry.id   ecf844e3c33b196cdeca34af12531523
#
_cell.length_a   1.000
_cell.length_b   1.000
_cell.length_c   1.000
_cell.angle_alpha   90.00
_cell.angle_beta   90.00
_cell.angle_gamma   90.00
#
_symmetry.space_group_name_H-M   'P 1'
#
loop_
_entity.id
_entity.type
_entity.pdbx_description
1 polymer ?
#
loop_
_entity_poly.entity_id
_entity_poly.type
_entity_poly.pdbx_seq_one_letter_code
_entity_poly.pdbx_strand_id
1 'polypeptide(L)'
;MEPRERLYKKGETVTRSLHIDEDLYSKLQYLSDNVYDASVSKLVNICIETTLRNKDKIKYYKKPYKTDSIYRSILFRKEFFDQIIKLRDDTGISFSRLVNGSIKDFIDKYDGRAFKVK
;
A
#
# COMPACT_ATOMS: atom_id res chain seq x y z
N MET A 1 14.31 3.75 24.91
CA MET A 1 14.16 2.86 23.78
C MET A 1 14.38 3.58 22.46
N GLU A 2 15.12 2.98 21.60
CA GLU A 2 15.35 3.55 20.29
C GLU A 2 14.04 3.59 19.50
N PRO A 3 13.80 4.66 18.75
CA PRO A 3 12.61 4.71 17.91
C PRO A 3 12.51 3.55 16.94
N ARG A 4 13.63 3.15 16.36
CA ARG A 4 13.56 2.06 15.41
C ARG A 4 13.21 0.73 16.07
N GLU A 5 13.53 0.57 17.33
CA GLU A 5 13.17 -0.65 18.05
C GLU A 5 11.67 -0.72 18.22
N ARG A 6 11.06 0.42 18.49
CA ARG A 6 9.60 0.45 18.59
C ARG A 6 8.96 0.13 17.26
N LEU A 7 9.60 0.55 16.17
CA LEU A 7 9.06 0.28 14.85
C LEU A 7 9.05 -1.19 14.51
N TYR A 8 9.97 -1.95 15.08
CA TYR A 8 10.07 -3.37 14.79
C TYR A 8 9.54 -4.24 15.87
N LYS A 9 8.86 -3.66 16.82
CA LYS A 9 8.34 -4.39 17.93
C LYS A 9 7.36 -5.45 17.46
N LYS A 10 7.50 -6.65 18.00
CA LYS A 10 6.61 -7.73 17.64
C LYS A 10 5.20 -7.45 18.09
N GLY A 11 4.24 -7.98 17.38
CA GLY A 11 2.85 -7.74 17.71
C GLY A 11 2.31 -6.45 17.18
N GLU A 12 3.15 -5.65 16.56
CA GLU A 12 2.74 -4.39 15.99
C GLU A 12 2.31 -4.53 14.55
N THR A 13 1.97 -5.74 14.14
CA THR A 13 1.55 -6.01 12.77
C THR A 13 0.22 -6.75 12.75
N VAL A 14 -0.49 -6.59 11.65
CA VAL A 14 -1.75 -7.29 11.41
C VAL A 14 -1.69 -7.90 10.02
N THR A 15 -1.95 -9.18 9.94
CA THR A 15 -2.02 -9.85 8.65
C THR A 15 -3.45 -9.79 8.17
N ARG A 16 -3.65 -9.33 6.95
CA ARG A 16 -4.98 -9.28 6.37
C ARG A 16 -4.93 -9.57 4.89
N SER A 17 -5.85 -10.42 4.45
CA SER A 17 -5.96 -10.74 3.03
C SER A 17 -6.94 -9.78 2.37
N LEU A 18 -6.62 -9.40 1.15
CA LEU A 18 -7.47 -8.52 0.39
C LEU A 18 -7.21 -8.73 -1.09
N HIS A 19 -8.12 -8.22 -1.89
CA HIS A 19 -7.95 -8.25 -3.34
C HIS A 19 -7.14 -7.03 -3.77
N ILE A 20 -6.06 -7.28 -4.51
CA ILE A 20 -5.22 -6.22 -5.05
C ILE A 20 -5.29 -6.35 -6.57
N ASP A 21 -5.41 -5.23 -7.26
CA ASP A 21 -5.43 -5.25 -8.71
C ASP A 21 -4.16 -5.90 -9.22
N GLU A 22 -4.30 -6.79 -10.15
CA GLU A 22 -3.18 -7.59 -10.63
C GLU A 22 -2.05 -6.74 -11.19
N ASP A 23 -2.40 -5.72 -11.96
CA ASP A 23 -1.39 -4.82 -12.53
C ASP A 23 -0.60 -4.13 -11.44
N LEU A 24 -1.28 -3.68 -10.40
CA LEU A 24 -0.61 -3.00 -9.29
C LEU A 24 0.29 -3.96 -8.53
N TYR A 25 -0.20 -5.16 -8.32
CA TYR A 25 0.60 -6.15 -7.59
C TYR A 25 1.85 -6.53 -8.38
N SER A 26 1.71 -6.69 -9.69
CA SER A 26 2.85 -7.03 -10.54
C SER A 26 3.92 -5.95 -10.49
N LYS A 27 3.51 -4.69 -10.48
CA LYS A 27 4.46 -3.59 -10.39
C LYS A 27 5.12 -3.53 -9.02
N LEU A 28 4.37 -3.80 -7.96
CA LEU A 28 4.95 -3.89 -6.63
C LEU A 28 5.99 -5.00 -6.56
N GLN A 29 5.67 -6.14 -7.16
CA GLN A 29 6.57 -7.27 -7.18
C GLN A 29 7.87 -6.88 -7.90
N TYR A 30 7.73 -6.18 -9.01
CA TYR A 30 8.91 -5.71 -9.75
C TYR A 30 9.75 -4.78 -8.89
N LEU A 31 9.13 -3.83 -8.21
CA LEU A 31 9.84 -2.90 -7.34
C LEU A 31 10.50 -3.63 -6.18
N SER A 32 9.80 -4.62 -5.65
CA SER A 32 10.33 -5.42 -4.55
C SER A 32 11.59 -6.16 -4.97
N ASP A 33 11.56 -6.75 -6.15
CA ASP A 33 12.65 -7.61 -6.60
C ASP A 33 13.82 -6.83 -7.20
N ASN A 34 13.55 -5.70 -7.82
CA ASN A 34 14.56 -5.07 -8.68
C ASN A 34 14.98 -3.66 -8.25
N VAL A 35 14.24 -3.01 -7.41
CA VAL A 35 14.51 -1.62 -7.08
C VAL A 35 14.80 -1.43 -5.60
N TYR A 36 13.96 -1.95 -4.74
CA TYR A 36 14.04 -1.66 -3.31
C TYR A 36 14.63 -2.77 -2.47
N ASP A 37 14.70 -3.99 -3.00
CA ASP A 37 15.17 -5.13 -2.21
C ASP A 37 14.40 -5.21 -0.88
N ALA A 38 13.10 -5.11 -0.97
CA ALA A 38 12.22 -5.13 0.19
C ALA A 38 11.00 -5.96 -0.13
N SER A 39 10.34 -6.50 0.89
CA SER A 39 9.18 -7.33 0.66
C SER A 39 8.01 -6.51 0.11
N VAL A 40 7.09 -7.18 -0.56
CA VAL A 40 5.89 -6.52 -1.06
C VAL A 40 5.10 -5.89 0.09
N SER A 41 4.98 -6.61 1.21
CA SER A 41 4.28 -6.05 2.38
C SER A 41 4.92 -4.76 2.85
N LYS A 42 6.24 -4.71 2.87
CA LYS A 42 6.93 -3.50 3.28
C LYS A 42 6.63 -2.34 2.35
N LEU A 43 6.61 -2.62 1.04
CA LEU A 43 6.27 -1.59 0.07
C LEU A 43 4.83 -1.12 0.22
N VAL A 44 3.91 -2.03 0.49
CA VAL A 44 2.52 -1.64 0.72
C VAL A 44 2.42 -0.71 1.92
N ASN A 45 3.15 -1.01 3.00
CA ASN A 45 3.13 -0.14 4.17
C ASN A 45 3.68 1.25 3.85
N ILE A 46 4.70 1.33 3.02
CA ILE A 46 5.23 2.62 2.58
C ILE A 46 4.19 3.38 1.78
N CYS A 47 3.49 2.69 0.90
CA CYS A 47 2.42 3.32 0.11
C CYS A 47 1.36 3.90 1.03
N ILE A 48 0.96 3.14 2.04
CA ILE A 48 -0.06 3.58 2.99
C ILE A 48 0.42 4.77 3.81
N GLU A 49 1.66 4.71 4.26
CA GLU A 49 2.21 5.82 5.02
C GLU A 49 2.16 7.11 4.23
N THR A 50 2.53 7.03 2.96
CA THR A 50 2.51 8.19 2.07
C THR A 50 1.09 8.74 1.94
N THR A 51 0.11 7.85 1.77
CA THR A 51 -1.28 8.27 1.68
C THR A 51 -1.74 8.95 2.97
N LEU A 52 -1.37 8.39 4.11
CA LEU A 52 -1.80 8.95 5.39
C LEU A 52 -1.21 10.33 5.64
N ARG A 53 -0.04 10.61 5.10
CA ARG A 53 0.57 11.93 5.20
C ARG A 53 -0.14 12.96 4.35
N ASN A 54 -0.88 12.51 3.36
CA ASN A 54 -1.55 13.39 2.41
C ASN A 54 -3.05 13.12 2.36
N LYS A 55 -3.67 13.01 3.52
CA LYS A 55 -5.09 12.66 3.61
C LYS A 55 -5.98 13.59 2.81
N ASP A 56 -5.60 14.85 2.72
CA ASP A 56 -6.39 15.85 1.98
C ASP A 56 -6.46 15.55 0.49
N LYS A 57 -5.54 14.74 0.00
CA LYS A 57 -5.45 14.44 -1.41
C LYS A 57 -5.92 13.04 -1.76
N ILE A 58 -6.57 12.39 -0.82
CA ILE A 58 -7.08 11.05 -1.06
C ILE A 58 -8.20 11.12 -2.09
N LYS A 59 -8.06 10.31 -3.11
CA LYS A 59 -9.04 10.25 -4.18
C LYS A 59 -9.70 8.89 -4.18
N TYR A 60 -10.94 8.88 -4.61
CA TYR A 60 -11.64 7.64 -4.75
C TYR A 60 -10.98 6.79 -5.83
N TYR A 61 -10.46 5.65 -5.44
CA TYR A 61 -9.85 4.74 -6.40
C TYR A 61 -10.94 3.92 -7.10
N LYS A 62 -10.92 3.96 -8.41
CA LYS A 62 -11.85 3.19 -9.21
C LYS A 62 -11.06 2.13 -9.95
N LYS A 63 -11.43 0.87 -9.74
CA LYS A 63 -10.75 -0.24 -10.38
C LYS A 63 -10.90 -0.13 -11.89
N PRO A 64 -9.81 -0.30 -12.65
CA PRO A 64 -9.91 -0.32 -14.10
C PRO A 64 -10.84 -1.42 -14.57
N TYR A 65 -11.56 -1.14 -15.62
CA TYR A 65 -12.62 -2.01 -16.10
C TYR A 65 -12.21 -3.47 -16.34
N LYS A 66 -11.08 -3.67 -17.00
CA LYS A 66 -10.67 -5.02 -17.39
C LYS A 66 -9.55 -5.61 -16.56
N THR A 67 -9.29 -5.03 -15.41
CA THR A 67 -8.21 -5.50 -14.57
C THR A 67 -8.72 -6.57 -13.61
N ASP A 68 -8.03 -7.69 -13.57
CA ASP A 68 -8.30 -8.73 -12.60
C ASP A 68 -7.64 -8.36 -11.28
N SER A 69 -8.14 -8.96 -10.22
CA SER A 69 -7.51 -8.79 -8.92
C SER A 69 -7.02 -10.15 -8.42
N ILE A 70 -6.02 -10.12 -7.57
CA ILE A 70 -5.53 -11.32 -6.92
C ILE A 70 -5.70 -11.17 -5.43
N TYR A 71 -5.92 -12.28 -4.78
CA TYR A 71 -6.16 -12.30 -3.33
C TYR A 71 -4.83 -12.61 -2.67
N ARG A 72 -4.34 -11.67 -1.87
CA ARG A 72 -3.04 -11.82 -1.22
C ARG A 72 -3.12 -11.38 0.22
N SER A 73 -2.30 -12.02 1.04
CA SER A 73 -2.15 -11.62 2.45
C SER A 73 -1.03 -10.61 2.54
N ILE A 74 -1.31 -9.52 3.20
CA ILE A 74 -0.34 -8.46 3.41
C ILE A 74 -0.14 -8.28 4.90
N LEU A 75 1.10 -8.12 5.30
CA LEU A 75 1.44 -7.88 6.70
C LEU A 75 1.50 -6.37 6.91
N PHE A 76 0.46 -5.83 7.53
CA PHE A 76 0.34 -4.39 7.76
C PHE A 76 0.93 -4.01 9.10
N ARG A 77 1.54 -2.86 9.18
CA ARG A 77 1.88 -2.29 10.47
C ARG A 77 0.58 -1.88 11.14
N LYS A 78 0.45 -2.25 12.40
CA LYS A 78 -0.81 -2.03 13.10
C LYS A 78 -1.21 -0.55 13.12
N GLU A 79 -0.26 0.33 13.33
CA GLU A 79 -0.58 1.76 13.37
C GLU A 79 -1.15 2.25 12.05
N PHE A 80 -0.65 1.74 10.94
CA PHE A 80 -1.18 2.12 9.63
C PHE A 80 -2.51 1.44 9.37
N PHE A 81 -2.61 0.17 9.76
CA PHE A 81 -3.84 -0.57 9.60
C PHE A 81 -4.99 0.13 10.33
N ASP A 82 -4.78 0.52 11.58
CA ASP A 82 -5.81 1.18 12.37
C ASP A 82 -6.23 2.50 11.72
N GLN A 83 -5.28 3.24 11.17
CA GLN A 83 -5.61 4.51 10.53
C GLN A 83 -6.37 4.32 9.22
N ILE A 84 -6.07 3.27 8.47
CA ILE A 84 -6.82 2.96 7.26
C ILE A 84 -8.25 2.55 7.62
N ILE A 85 -8.44 1.78 8.68
CA ILE A 85 -9.77 1.41 9.13
C ILE A 85 -10.56 2.66 9.50
N LYS A 86 -9.92 3.58 10.22
CA LYS A 86 -10.58 4.83 10.58
C LYS A 86 -10.92 5.64 9.34
N LEU A 87 -10.01 5.68 8.39
CA LEU A 87 -10.25 6.42 7.16
C LEU A 87 -11.40 5.81 6.37
N ARG A 88 -11.50 4.48 6.37
CA ARG A 88 -12.62 3.80 5.74
C ARG A 88 -13.94 4.26 6.37
N ASP A 89 -13.96 4.33 7.70
CA ASP A 89 -15.17 4.74 8.41
C ASP A 89 -15.50 6.21 8.14
N ASP A 90 -14.49 7.05 8.02
CA ASP A 90 -14.70 8.48 7.81
C ASP A 90 -15.11 8.81 6.39
N THR A 91 -14.58 8.09 5.42
CA THR A 91 -14.79 8.42 4.00
C THR A 91 -15.82 7.56 3.30
N GLY A 92 -16.09 6.38 3.85
CA GLY A 92 -16.95 5.42 3.16
C GLY A 92 -16.25 4.66 2.04
N ILE A 93 -14.96 4.88 1.85
CA ILE A 93 -14.18 4.15 0.85
C ILE A 93 -13.72 2.85 1.47
N SER A 94 -13.92 1.73 0.77
CA SER A 94 -13.61 0.42 1.34
C SER A 94 -12.12 0.27 1.60
N PHE A 95 -11.80 -0.62 2.53
CA PHE A 95 -10.41 -0.92 2.87
C PHE A 95 -9.60 -1.29 1.63
N SER A 96 -10.13 -2.18 0.81
CA SER A 96 -9.43 -2.62 -0.39
C SER A 96 -9.15 -1.46 -1.34
N ARG A 97 -10.13 -0.57 -1.51
CA ARG A 97 -9.95 0.58 -2.40
C ARG A 97 -8.95 1.57 -1.85
N LEU A 98 -8.93 1.76 -0.54
CA LEU A 98 -7.94 2.65 0.06
C LEU A 98 -6.54 2.10 -0.15
N VAL A 99 -6.36 0.81 0.04
CA VAL A 99 -5.05 0.20 -0.14
C VAL A 99 -4.63 0.23 -1.60
N ASN A 100 -5.53 -0.16 -2.51
CA ASN A 100 -5.20 -0.13 -3.93
C ASN A 100 -4.91 1.28 -4.41
N GLY A 101 -5.67 2.25 -3.92
CA GLY A 101 -5.42 3.64 -4.27
C GLY A 101 -4.06 4.12 -3.80
N SER A 102 -3.68 3.71 -2.60
CA SER A 102 -2.36 4.06 -2.06
C SER A 102 -1.24 3.48 -2.92
N ILE A 103 -1.43 2.24 -3.35
CA ILE A 103 -0.45 1.57 -4.20
C ILE A 103 -0.35 2.28 -5.54
N LYS A 104 -1.50 2.62 -6.12
CA LYS A 104 -1.51 3.29 -7.42
C LYS A 104 -0.82 4.64 -7.36
N ASP A 105 -1.08 5.43 -6.33
CA ASP A 105 -0.43 6.73 -6.18
C ASP A 105 1.07 6.59 -6.09
N PHE A 106 1.52 5.61 -5.33
CA PHE A 106 2.94 5.37 -5.17
C PHE A 106 3.57 4.97 -6.51
N ILE A 107 2.93 4.04 -7.21
CA ILE A 107 3.45 3.56 -8.48
C ILE A 107 3.47 4.67 -9.52
N ASP A 108 2.43 5.50 -9.57
CA ASP A 108 2.37 6.59 -10.53
C ASP A 108 3.53 7.54 -10.35
N LYS A 109 3.92 7.82 -9.12
CA LYS A 109 5.05 8.68 -8.85
C LYS A 109 6.37 8.04 -9.28
N TYR A 110 6.51 6.75 -8.99
CA TYR A 110 7.76 6.06 -9.29
C TYR A 110 7.82 5.54 -10.70
N ASP A 111 6.68 5.37 -11.33
CA ASP A 111 6.65 4.97 -12.73
C ASP A 111 7.45 5.93 -13.58
N GLY A 112 7.28 7.21 -13.31
CA GLY A 112 8.01 8.23 -14.05
C GLY A 112 9.50 8.23 -13.76
N ARG A 113 9.93 7.57 -12.68
CA ARG A 113 11.34 7.54 -12.29
C ARG A 113 11.95 6.18 -12.47
N ALA A 114 11.28 5.15 -11.98
CA ALA A 114 11.84 3.81 -11.97
C ALA A 114 11.66 3.10 -13.29
N PHE A 115 10.61 3.42 -14.01
CA PHE A 115 10.29 2.72 -15.24
C PHE A 115 10.59 3.51 -16.51
N LYS A 116 10.69 4.82 -16.41
CA LYS A 116 10.90 5.66 -17.59
C LYS A 116 12.33 6.12 -17.77
N VAL A 117 13.06 6.13 -16.70
CA VAL A 117 14.46 6.53 -16.77
C VAL A 117 15.26 5.31 -17.18
N LYS A 118 15.73 5.34 -18.35
CA LYS A 118 16.51 4.22 -18.88
C LYS A 118 17.74 4.74 -19.54
#